data_c6ed5bb4d08bb19a25c697d09b33a75b
#
_entry.id   c6ed5bb4d08bb19a25c697d09b33a75b
#
_cell.length_a   1.000
_cell.length_b   1.000
_cell.length_c   1.000
_cell.angle_alpha   90.00
_cell.angle_beta   90.00
_cell.angle_gamma   90.00
#
_symmetry.space_group_name_H-M   'P 1'
#
loop_
_entity.id
_entity.type
_entity.pdbx_description
1 polymer ?
#
loop_
_entity_poly.entity_id
_entity_poly.type
_entity_poly.pdbx_seq_one_letter_code
_entity_poly.pdbx_strand_id
1 'polypeptide(L)'
;RRIGRPEFATTGLSFSRGGYSRYGLGVPRASGAYTVWRPDHWAFDGTDLRYGDALGLADAIVGYEVDGCELTLVDGLPAPTHEDGAPETLEVLASAPAHLWAQHEQPSRYAHEPGELEHVAMALFGDDWQANIHRITNNHAVLACMDVPGGGTVFNAGCTDWTYGIVGADEAVRRVTRNVLDRLSS
;
A
#
# COMPACT_ATOMS: atom_id res chain seq x y z
N ARG A 1 -16.55 4.38 5.12
CA ARG A 1 -17.06 4.20 6.51
C ARG A 1 -18.46 4.78 6.74
N ARG A 2 -18.77 5.99 6.24
CA ARG A 2 -20.10 6.61 6.44
C ARG A 2 -21.27 5.79 5.90
N ILE A 3 -21.03 4.92 4.92
CA ILE A 3 -22.05 4.07 4.29
C ILE A 3 -21.96 2.59 4.73
N GLY A 4 -21.15 2.27 5.73
CA GLY A 4 -20.97 0.92 6.25
C GLY A 4 -20.27 -0.06 5.29
N ARG A 5 -19.57 0.46 4.26
CA ARG A 5 -18.75 -0.32 3.31
C ARG A 5 -17.31 0.19 3.35
N PRO A 6 -16.46 -0.29 4.24
CA PRO A 6 -15.05 0.07 4.26
C PRO A 6 -14.37 -0.43 2.99
N GLU A 7 -13.41 0.35 2.48
CA GLU A 7 -12.63 -0.01 1.28
C GLU A 7 -11.89 -1.35 1.43
N PHE A 8 -11.41 -1.68 2.63
CA PHE A 8 -10.80 -2.97 2.94
C PHE A 8 -11.65 -4.18 2.46
N ALA A 9 -12.97 -4.12 2.61
CA ALA A 9 -13.85 -5.22 2.19
C ALA A 9 -13.86 -5.44 0.66
N THR A 10 -13.43 -4.46 -0.12
CA THR A 10 -13.46 -4.53 -1.59
C THR A 10 -12.06 -4.67 -2.18
N THR A 11 -11.09 -3.91 -1.65
CA THR A 11 -9.74 -3.80 -2.21
C THR A 11 -8.67 -4.50 -1.36
N GLY A 12 -9.00 -4.86 -0.11
CA GLY A 12 -8.07 -5.40 0.88
C GLY A 12 -7.15 -4.37 1.53
N LEU A 13 -7.07 -3.16 0.98
CA LEU A 13 -6.17 -2.09 1.42
C LEU A 13 -6.93 -0.78 1.60
N SER A 14 -6.29 0.20 2.25
CA SER A 14 -6.85 1.51 2.52
C SER A 14 -5.80 2.61 2.47
N PHE A 15 -6.16 3.76 1.90
CA PHE A 15 -5.34 4.97 1.93
C PHE A 15 -5.00 5.41 3.37
N SER A 16 -5.91 5.20 4.30
CA SER A 16 -5.69 5.55 5.72
C SER A 16 -4.52 4.80 6.39
N ARG A 17 -4.08 3.68 5.79
CA ARG A 17 -2.93 2.87 6.22
C ARG A 17 -1.78 2.91 5.22
N GLY A 18 -1.96 3.63 4.12
CA GLY A 18 -0.96 3.95 3.12
C GLY A 18 -0.53 5.41 3.20
N GLY A 19 -1.15 6.26 2.42
CA GLY A 19 -0.82 7.68 2.32
C GLY A 19 0.07 7.98 1.14
N TYR A 20 1.27 8.50 1.41
CA TYR A 20 2.20 8.92 0.36
C TYR A 20 3.59 8.32 0.55
N SER A 21 4.20 7.90 -0.55
CA SER A 21 5.63 7.59 -0.60
C SER A 21 6.48 8.83 -0.90
N ARG A 22 5.87 9.85 -1.51
CA ARG A 22 6.49 11.17 -1.77
C ARG A 22 5.43 12.27 -1.74
N TYR A 23 5.84 13.50 -1.48
CA TYR A 23 4.97 14.68 -1.53
C TYR A 23 4.98 15.29 -2.93
N GLY A 24 3.94 15.04 -3.72
CA GLY A 24 3.83 15.50 -5.11
C GLY A 24 5.05 15.12 -5.95
N LEU A 25 5.65 16.10 -6.63
CA LEU A 25 6.93 15.94 -7.33
C LEU A 25 8.14 16.15 -6.39
N GLY A 26 7.89 16.28 -5.10
CA GLY A 26 8.89 16.63 -4.11
C GLY A 26 9.72 15.47 -3.62
N VAL A 27 10.20 15.59 -2.38
CA VAL A 27 11.20 14.70 -1.78
C VAL A 27 10.62 13.30 -1.56
N PRO A 28 11.19 12.25 -2.16
CA PRO A 28 10.81 10.89 -1.85
C PRO A 28 11.24 10.54 -0.42
N ARG A 29 10.37 9.87 0.33
CA ARG A 29 10.70 9.33 1.66
C ARG A 29 11.16 7.88 1.63
N ALA A 30 11.05 7.23 0.48
CA ALA A 30 11.44 5.85 0.23
C ALA A 30 12.13 5.71 -1.13
N SER A 31 12.57 4.50 -1.45
CA SER A 31 13.25 4.19 -2.70
C SER A 31 12.38 4.34 -3.95
N GLY A 32 11.05 4.40 -3.78
CA GLY A 32 10.09 4.35 -4.90
C GLY A 32 9.84 2.93 -5.40
N ALA A 33 10.26 1.91 -4.67
CA ALA A 33 10.11 0.51 -5.01
C ALA A 33 9.52 -0.29 -3.85
N TYR A 34 8.86 -1.40 -4.17
CA TYR A 34 8.47 -2.40 -3.19
C TYR A 34 9.66 -3.29 -2.82
N THR A 35 9.76 -3.68 -1.55
CA THR A 35 10.57 -4.81 -1.13
C THR A 35 9.73 -6.08 -1.21
N VAL A 36 10.18 -7.06 -1.96
CA VAL A 36 9.50 -8.35 -2.18
C VAL A 36 9.69 -9.26 -0.96
N TRP A 37 8.60 -9.79 -0.42
CA TRP A 37 8.59 -10.66 0.75
C TRP A 37 8.26 -12.12 0.41
N ARG A 38 7.38 -12.34 -0.59
CA ARG A 38 6.89 -13.68 -0.99
C ARG A 38 7.11 -13.92 -2.47
N PRO A 39 8.38 -14.14 -2.89
CA PRO A 39 8.73 -14.28 -4.31
C PRO A 39 8.11 -15.54 -4.96
N ASP A 40 7.75 -16.55 -4.15
CA ASP A 40 7.14 -17.80 -4.63
C ASP A 40 5.64 -17.69 -4.93
N HIS A 41 5.02 -16.51 -4.69
CA HIS A 41 3.62 -16.28 -5.02
C HIS A 41 3.44 -16.24 -6.54
N TRP A 42 2.35 -16.85 -7.05
CA TRP A 42 2.03 -16.97 -8.48
C TRP A 42 2.14 -15.66 -9.28
N ALA A 43 1.86 -14.51 -8.65
CA ALA A 43 1.96 -13.21 -9.31
C ALA A 43 3.40 -12.91 -9.78
N PHE A 44 4.41 -13.52 -9.16
CA PHE A 44 5.81 -13.33 -9.50
C PHE A 44 6.38 -14.44 -10.41
N ASP A 45 5.54 -15.35 -10.90
CA ASP A 45 5.97 -16.43 -11.80
C ASP A 45 6.70 -15.88 -13.04
N GLY A 46 7.90 -16.38 -13.29
CA GLY A 46 8.73 -15.96 -14.42
C GLY A 46 9.33 -14.57 -14.27
N THR A 47 9.33 -14.00 -13.05
CA THR A 47 10.22 -12.90 -12.67
C THR A 47 11.44 -13.49 -12.00
N ASP A 48 12.60 -12.99 -12.12
CA ASP A 48 13.77 -13.48 -11.37
C ASP A 48 13.86 -12.88 -9.94
N LEU A 49 12.75 -12.32 -9.43
CA LEU A 49 12.67 -11.69 -8.12
C LEU A 49 12.87 -12.68 -6.97
N ARG A 50 13.60 -12.26 -5.98
CA ARG A 50 13.90 -13.00 -4.76
C ARG A 50 13.43 -12.23 -3.53
N TYR A 51 13.41 -12.90 -2.39
CA TYR A 51 13.18 -12.25 -1.10
C TYR A 51 14.13 -11.07 -0.91
N GLY A 52 13.56 -9.92 -0.58
CA GLY A 52 14.29 -8.68 -0.35
C GLY A 52 14.62 -7.86 -1.61
N ASP A 53 14.34 -8.37 -2.79
CA ASP A 53 14.58 -7.62 -4.03
C ASP A 53 13.62 -6.42 -4.16
N ALA A 54 14.08 -5.40 -4.90
CA ALA A 54 13.32 -4.20 -5.18
C ALA A 54 12.50 -4.36 -6.47
N LEU A 55 11.17 -4.29 -6.36
CA LEU A 55 10.25 -4.31 -7.50
C LEU A 55 9.87 -2.88 -7.89
N GLY A 56 10.06 -2.53 -9.15
CA GLY A 56 9.64 -1.24 -9.72
C GLY A 56 10.60 -0.08 -9.44
N LEU A 57 11.85 -0.37 -9.05
CA LEU A 57 12.85 0.65 -8.70
C LEU A 57 13.19 1.58 -9.89
N ALA A 58 13.30 1.03 -11.09
CA ALA A 58 13.72 1.80 -12.27
C ALA A 58 12.72 2.92 -12.62
N ASP A 59 11.45 2.69 -12.39
CA ASP A 59 10.35 3.59 -12.75
C ASP A 59 9.68 4.22 -11.52
N ALA A 60 10.22 3.95 -10.31
CA ALA A 60 9.73 4.47 -9.02
C ALA A 60 8.21 4.29 -8.85
N ILE A 61 7.73 3.05 -9.07
CA ILE A 61 6.29 2.74 -9.09
C ILE A 61 5.57 2.94 -7.76
N VAL A 62 6.29 2.91 -6.63
CA VAL A 62 5.76 3.32 -5.33
C VAL A 62 5.91 4.82 -5.24
N GLY A 63 5.02 5.50 -5.90
CA GLY A 63 5.12 6.94 -6.15
C GLY A 63 4.30 7.77 -5.20
N TYR A 64 3.29 8.47 -5.73
CA TYR A 64 2.54 9.51 -5.05
C TYR A 64 1.61 8.92 -3.98
N GLU A 65 0.40 8.50 -4.35
CA GLU A 65 -0.58 7.92 -3.43
C GLU A 65 -0.43 6.40 -3.36
N VAL A 66 -0.55 5.88 -2.15
CA VAL A 66 -0.43 4.45 -1.90
C VAL A 66 -1.45 3.99 -0.86
N ASP A 67 -1.89 2.74 -1.00
CA ASP A 67 -2.77 2.06 -0.07
C ASP A 67 -1.99 1.02 0.74
N GLY A 68 -2.42 0.80 1.97
CA GLY A 68 -1.84 -0.18 2.86
C GLY A 68 -2.80 -0.80 3.84
N CYS A 69 -2.25 -1.57 4.75
CA CYS A 69 -2.92 -2.11 5.93
C CYS A 69 -1.99 -2.03 7.14
N GLU A 70 -2.54 -2.23 8.32
CA GLU A 70 -1.72 -2.30 9.54
C GLU A 70 -0.92 -3.62 9.55
N LEU A 71 0.40 -3.50 9.64
CA LEU A 71 1.33 -4.62 9.51
C LEU A 71 1.89 -5.05 10.86
N THR A 72 2.10 -6.35 10.98
CA THR A 72 2.91 -7.00 12.00
C THR A 72 3.91 -7.95 11.34
N LEU A 73 4.74 -8.62 12.12
CA LEU A 73 5.64 -9.66 11.63
C LEU A 73 5.16 -11.03 12.12
N VAL A 74 4.93 -11.94 11.20
CA VAL A 74 4.64 -13.35 11.46
C VAL A 74 5.74 -14.18 10.80
N ASP A 75 6.46 -14.97 11.59
CA ASP A 75 7.61 -15.75 11.13
C ASP A 75 8.67 -14.93 10.37
N GLY A 76 8.82 -13.66 10.77
CA GLY A 76 9.77 -12.73 10.16
C GLY A 76 9.29 -12.05 8.87
N LEU A 77 8.08 -12.32 8.41
CA LEU A 77 7.49 -11.72 7.21
C LEU A 77 6.39 -10.74 7.58
N PRO A 78 6.23 -9.63 6.84
CA PRO A 78 5.08 -8.74 6.98
C PRO A 78 3.76 -9.48 6.74
N ALA A 79 2.82 -9.27 7.65
CA ALA A 79 1.46 -9.78 7.59
C ALA A 79 0.48 -8.73 8.12
N PRO A 80 -0.79 -8.71 7.67
CA PRO A 80 -1.79 -7.81 8.23
C PRO A 80 -2.09 -8.18 9.68
N THR A 81 -2.39 -7.16 10.51
CA THR A 81 -2.89 -7.40 11.89
C THR A 81 -4.36 -7.75 11.91
N HIS A 82 -5.10 -7.41 10.87
CA HIS A 82 -6.57 -7.46 10.74
C HIS A 82 -7.34 -6.55 11.71
N GLU A 83 -6.67 -5.87 12.64
CA GLU A 83 -7.30 -4.94 13.59
C GLU A 83 -7.89 -3.69 12.92
N ASP A 84 -7.38 -3.31 11.76
CA ASP A 84 -7.86 -2.19 10.96
C ASP A 84 -9.03 -2.55 10.02
N GLY A 85 -9.38 -3.83 9.93
CA GLY A 85 -10.43 -4.37 9.08
C GLY A 85 -9.92 -4.99 7.77
N ALA A 86 -8.61 -5.16 7.61
CA ALA A 86 -8.04 -5.93 6.52
C ALA A 86 -8.60 -7.38 6.55
N PRO A 87 -8.99 -7.95 5.39
CA PRO A 87 -9.57 -9.30 5.32
C PRO A 87 -8.60 -10.38 5.81
N GLU A 88 -9.13 -11.42 6.44
CA GLU A 88 -8.35 -12.57 6.94
C GLU A 88 -7.59 -13.32 5.83
N THR A 89 -8.06 -13.21 4.60
CA THR A 89 -7.44 -13.84 3.43
C THR A 89 -6.38 -12.96 2.76
N LEU A 90 -6.13 -11.75 3.29
CA LEU A 90 -5.17 -10.83 2.71
C LEU A 90 -3.74 -11.32 2.94
N GLU A 91 -3.02 -11.50 1.85
CA GLU A 91 -1.60 -11.84 1.84
C GLU A 91 -0.77 -10.65 1.36
N VAL A 92 0.21 -10.23 2.18
CA VAL A 92 1.16 -9.16 1.84
C VAL A 92 2.31 -9.75 1.01
N LEU A 93 2.41 -9.38 -0.25
CA LEU A 93 3.43 -9.89 -1.17
C LEU A 93 4.70 -9.05 -1.15
N ALA A 94 4.51 -7.72 -1.07
CA ALA A 94 5.60 -6.76 -1.00
C ALA A 94 5.12 -5.50 -0.26
N SER A 95 6.05 -4.71 0.26
CA SER A 95 5.72 -3.44 0.92
C SER A 95 6.82 -2.41 0.77
N ALA A 96 6.46 -1.15 0.98
CA ALA A 96 7.39 -0.03 1.05
C ALA A 96 6.94 0.98 2.11
N PRO A 97 7.83 1.76 2.72
CA PRO A 97 7.44 2.81 3.66
C PRO A 97 6.56 3.88 3.01
N ALA A 98 5.53 4.31 3.74
CA ALA A 98 4.69 5.44 3.38
C ALA A 98 4.27 6.20 4.65
N HIS A 99 3.68 7.37 4.50
CA HIS A 99 3.13 8.12 5.63
C HIS A 99 2.07 9.12 5.16
N LEU A 100 1.29 9.61 6.11
CA LEU A 100 0.41 10.76 5.93
C LEU A 100 1.14 12.03 6.36
N TRP A 101 0.98 13.11 5.62
CA TRP A 101 1.62 14.39 5.94
C TRP A 101 0.93 15.07 7.11
N ALA A 102 1.69 15.32 8.19
CA ALA A 102 1.22 16.08 9.33
C ALA A 102 1.15 17.59 9.01
N GLN A 103 0.35 18.33 9.79
CA GLN A 103 0.20 19.77 9.63
C GLN A 103 1.54 20.52 9.58
N HIS A 104 2.48 20.16 10.43
CA HIS A 104 3.78 20.84 10.52
C HIS A 104 4.74 20.50 9.35
N GLU A 105 4.43 19.48 8.57
CA GLU A 105 5.19 19.07 7.40
C GLU A 105 4.70 19.75 6.12
N GLN A 106 3.54 20.42 6.17
CA GLN A 106 2.97 21.11 5.02
C GLN A 106 3.74 22.39 4.68
N PRO A 107 3.70 22.81 3.41
CA PRO A 107 4.18 24.14 3.03
C PRO A 107 3.54 25.25 3.87
N SER A 108 4.30 26.27 4.22
CA SER A 108 3.89 27.35 5.15
C SER A 108 2.53 27.99 4.82
N ARG A 109 2.12 28.03 3.55
CA ARG A 109 0.82 28.55 3.13
C ARG A 109 -0.39 27.74 3.62
N TYR A 110 -0.18 26.49 4.02
CA TYR A 110 -1.21 25.58 4.55
C TYR A 110 -0.98 25.22 6.03
N ALA A 111 0.05 25.76 6.68
CA ALA A 111 0.46 25.36 8.03
C ALA A 111 -0.59 25.65 9.12
N HIS A 112 -1.66 26.41 8.81
CA HIS A 112 -2.75 26.70 9.75
C HIS A 112 -3.93 25.72 9.63
N GLU A 113 -3.91 24.82 8.63
CA GLU A 113 -4.93 23.79 8.43
C GLU A 113 -4.40 22.43 8.92
N PRO A 114 -5.27 21.55 9.44
CA PRO A 114 -4.87 20.17 9.73
C PRO A 114 -4.25 19.52 8.51
N GLY A 115 -3.22 18.69 8.71
CA GLY A 115 -2.63 17.86 7.68
C GLY A 115 -3.51 16.64 7.38
N GLU A 116 -3.12 15.85 6.41
CA GLU A 116 -3.82 14.60 6.11
C GLU A 116 -3.73 13.59 7.25
N LEU A 117 -2.60 13.56 7.96
CA LEU A 117 -2.44 12.72 9.13
C LEU A 117 -3.52 13.03 10.18
N GLU A 118 -3.73 14.31 10.49
CA GLU A 118 -4.74 14.74 11.45
C GLU A 118 -6.16 14.46 10.93
N HIS A 119 -6.44 14.72 9.65
CA HIS A 119 -7.75 14.42 9.05
C HIS A 119 -8.08 12.93 9.09
N VAL A 120 -7.12 12.07 8.74
CA VAL A 120 -7.29 10.62 8.79
C VAL A 120 -7.46 10.15 10.24
N ALA A 121 -6.67 10.68 11.18
CA ALA A 121 -6.80 10.36 12.59
C ALA A 121 -8.19 10.71 13.13
N MET A 122 -8.70 11.91 12.84
CA MET A 122 -10.04 12.33 13.22
C MET A 122 -11.12 11.40 12.60
N ALA A 123 -10.95 11.01 11.35
CA ALA A 123 -11.89 10.13 10.66
C ALA A 123 -11.89 8.70 11.24
N LEU A 124 -10.74 8.20 11.69
CA LEU A 124 -10.58 6.86 12.23
C LEU A 124 -11.00 6.75 13.70
N PHE A 125 -10.61 7.74 14.50
CA PHE A 125 -10.64 7.66 15.97
C PHE A 125 -11.62 8.64 16.61
N GLY A 126 -12.28 9.52 15.83
CA GLY A 126 -13.23 10.50 16.36
C GLY A 126 -12.59 11.44 17.40
N ASP A 127 -13.25 11.61 18.54
CA ASP A 127 -12.78 12.51 19.60
C ASP A 127 -11.45 12.08 20.25
N ASP A 128 -11.09 10.79 20.13
CA ASP A 128 -9.86 10.23 20.70
C ASP A 128 -8.66 10.29 19.74
N TRP A 129 -8.77 11.03 18.64
CA TRP A 129 -7.78 11.02 17.57
C TRP A 129 -6.37 11.41 18.01
N GLN A 130 -6.20 12.40 18.91
CA GLN A 130 -4.89 12.84 19.37
C GLN A 130 -4.14 11.73 20.13
N ALA A 131 -4.86 10.95 20.95
CA ALA A 131 -4.27 9.83 21.67
C ALA A 131 -3.88 8.65 20.76
N ASN A 132 -4.51 8.53 19.60
CA ASN A 132 -4.36 7.40 18.68
C ASN A 132 -3.61 7.72 17.38
N ILE A 133 -3.26 8.97 17.12
CA ILE A 133 -2.60 9.41 15.87
C ILE A 133 -1.28 8.65 15.61
N HIS A 134 -0.57 8.25 16.65
CA HIS A 134 0.67 7.48 16.55
C HIS A 134 0.48 6.11 15.86
N ARG A 135 -0.74 5.57 15.81
CA ARG A 135 -1.06 4.28 15.16
C ARG A 135 -1.09 4.37 13.63
N ILE A 136 -1.05 5.57 13.07
CA ILE A 136 -1.07 5.81 11.62
C ILE A 136 0.09 6.71 11.16
N THR A 137 1.09 6.93 12.01
CA THR A 137 2.24 7.78 11.68
C THR A 137 3.24 7.09 10.76
N ASN A 138 3.40 5.76 10.89
CA ASN A 138 4.31 4.95 10.09
C ASN A 138 3.50 3.93 9.29
N ASN A 139 3.07 4.35 8.11
CA ASN A 139 2.27 3.55 7.21
C ASN A 139 3.13 2.85 6.14
N HIS A 140 2.49 2.03 5.29
CA HIS A 140 3.14 1.29 4.24
C HIS A 140 2.30 1.31 2.97
N ALA A 141 2.97 1.40 1.81
CA ALA A 141 2.43 0.92 0.56
C ALA A 141 2.47 -0.62 0.58
N VAL A 142 1.41 -1.27 0.19
CA VAL A 142 1.31 -2.74 0.23
C VAL A 142 0.86 -3.28 -1.12
N LEU A 143 1.65 -4.19 -1.68
CA LEU A 143 1.24 -5.05 -2.80
C LEU A 143 0.63 -6.31 -2.20
N ALA A 144 -0.63 -6.59 -2.49
CA ALA A 144 -1.35 -7.67 -1.83
C ALA A 144 -2.25 -8.48 -2.76
N CYS A 145 -2.55 -9.70 -2.31
CA CYS A 145 -3.53 -10.57 -2.92
C CYS A 145 -4.51 -11.08 -1.84
N MET A 146 -5.77 -11.26 -2.17
CA MET A 146 -6.74 -11.86 -1.27
C MET A 146 -7.78 -12.67 -2.03
N ASP A 147 -8.29 -13.72 -1.40
CA ASP A 147 -9.48 -14.43 -1.85
C ASP A 147 -10.74 -13.83 -1.23
N VAL A 148 -11.78 -13.68 -2.04
CA VAL A 148 -13.06 -13.10 -1.63
C VAL A 148 -14.02 -14.22 -1.22
N PRO A 149 -14.73 -14.12 -0.07
CA PRO A 149 -15.77 -15.06 0.28
C PRO A 149 -16.83 -15.22 -0.82
N GLY A 150 -17.09 -16.45 -1.23
CA GLY A 150 -18.01 -16.74 -2.35
C GLY A 150 -17.32 -16.91 -3.71
N GLY A 151 -16.03 -16.77 -3.75
CA GLY A 151 -15.18 -17.00 -4.95
C GLY A 151 -14.68 -15.70 -5.57
N GLY A 152 -13.53 -15.80 -6.20
CA GLY A 152 -12.80 -14.69 -6.81
C GLY A 152 -11.57 -14.28 -6.01
N THR A 153 -10.65 -13.64 -6.71
CA THR A 153 -9.39 -13.16 -6.15
C THR A 153 -9.24 -11.69 -6.48
N VAL A 154 -8.77 -10.90 -5.53
CA VAL A 154 -8.40 -9.49 -5.72
C VAL A 154 -6.89 -9.39 -5.61
N PHE A 155 -6.27 -8.83 -6.63
CA PHE A 155 -4.88 -8.39 -6.59
C PHE A 155 -4.85 -6.87 -6.57
N ASN A 156 -4.22 -6.28 -5.56
CA ASN A 156 -4.12 -4.83 -5.40
C ASN A 156 -2.66 -4.40 -5.44
N ALA A 157 -2.33 -3.58 -6.43
CA ALA A 157 -0.98 -3.03 -6.56
C ALA A 157 -0.61 -2.03 -5.47
N GLY A 158 -1.60 -1.47 -4.76
CA GLY A 158 -1.41 -0.56 -3.63
C GLY A 158 -0.72 0.76 -3.94
N CYS A 159 -0.62 1.15 -5.21
CA CYS A 159 -0.01 2.41 -5.62
C CYS A 159 -0.59 2.94 -6.93
N THR A 160 -0.66 4.27 -7.05
CA THR A 160 -1.16 4.95 -8.26
C THR A 160 -0.17 4.87 -9.42
N ASP A 161 1.12 4.81 -9.13
CA ASP A 161 2.20 4.92 -10.12
C ASP A 161 2.63 3.55 -10.72
N TRP A 162 1.90 2.45 -10.43
CA TRP A 162 2.15 1.13 -11.02
C TRP A 162 2.25 1.16 -12.55
N THR A 163 1.46 2.03 -13.17
CA THR A 163 1.44 2.19 -14.63
C THR A 163 2.75 2.68 -15.21
N TYR A 164 3.59 3.39 -14.45
CA TYR A 164 4.91 3.80 -14.91
C TYR A 164 5.81 2.59 -15.18
N GLY A 165 5.76 1.57 -14.35
CA GLY A 165 6.49 0.33 -14.59
C GLY A 165 5.98 -0.46 -15.80
N ILE A 166 4.67 -0.34 -16.16
CA ILE A 166 4.12 -0.95 -17.36
C ILE A 166 4.66 -0.24 -18.62
N VAL A 167 4.67 1.09 -18.62
CA VAL A 167 5.14 1.92 -19.75
C VAL A 167 6.66 1.98 -19.80
N GLY A 168 7.30 1.98 -18.66
CA GLY A 168 8.74 2.08 -18.48
C GLY A 168 9.52 0.82 -18.87
N ALA A 169 10.67 0.62 -18.25
CA ALA A 169 11.59 -0.47 -18.57
C ALA A 169 11.56 -1.63 -17.56
N ASP A 170 10.67 -1.62 -16.57
CA ASP A 170 10.64 -2.65 -15.52
C ASP A 170 9.94 -3.92 -16.02
N GLU A 171 10.74 -4.89 -16.44
CA GLU A 171 10.25 -6.18 -16.95
C GLU A 171 9.50 -6.99 -15.87
N ALA A 172 9.86 -6.83 -14.58
CA ALA A 172 9.19 -7.54 -13.51
C ALA A 172 7.77 -7.01 -13.30
N VAL A 173 7.57 -5.68 -13.33
CA VAL A 173 6.23 -5.05 -13.23
C VAL A 173 5.33 -5.51 -14.39
N ARG A 174 5.87 -5.55 -15.61
CA ARG A 174 5.13 -6.04 -16.79
C ARG A 174 4.77 -7.51 -16.65
N ARG A 175 5.69 -8.34 -16.16
CA ARG A 175 5.45 -9.77 -15.94
C ARG A 175 4.39 -9.99 -14.88
N VAL A 176 4.48 -9.32 -13.72
CA VAL A 176 3.45 -9.39 -12.67
C VAL A 176 2.09 -8.99 -13.22
N THR A 177 2.02 -7.86 -13.94
CA THR A 177 0.75 -7.41 -14.53
C THR A 177 0.16 -8.47 -15.48
N ARG A 178 0.97 -9.11 -16.33
CA ARG A 178 0.52 -10.17 -17.21
C ARG A 178 0.03 -11.38 -16.44
N ASN A 179 0.78 -11.86 -15.46
CA ASN A 179 0.40 -13.01 -14.63
C ASN A 179 -0.97 -12.79 -13.96
N VAL A 180 -1.18 -11.57 -13.42
CA VAL A 180 -2.46 -11.19 -12.80
C VAL A 180 -3.59 -11.21 -13.81
N LEU A 181 -3.42 -10.57 -14.97
CA LEU A 181 -4.45 -10.52 -16.01
C LEU A 181 -4.76 -11.93 -16.55
N ASP A 182 -3.76 -12.74 -16.86
CA ASP A 182 -3.95 -14.10 -17.38
C ASP A 182 -4.70 -14.98 -16.37
N ARG A 183 -4.37 -14.88 -15.07
CA ARG A 183 -5.02 -15.68 -14.02
C ARG A 183 -6.43 -15.22 -13.70
N LEU A 184 -6.68 -13.92 -13.66
CA LEU A 184 -7.98 -13.39 -13.20
C LEU A 184 -9.00 -13.19 -14.34
N SER A 185 -8.60 -13.37 -15.61
CA SER A 185 -9.50 -13.30 -16.77
C SER A 185 -9.96 -14.66 -17.29
N SER A 186 -9.55 -15.76 -16.66
CA SER A 186 -9.84 -17.14 -17.06
C SER A 186 -11.09 -17.70 -16.39
#